data_faf95852cf340ad0f9566da9197b6eca
#
_entry.id   faf95852cf340ad0f9566da9197b6eca
#
_cell.length_a   1.000
_cell.length_b   1.000
_cell.length_c   1.000
_cell.angle_alpha   90.00
_cell.angle_beta   90.00
_cell.angle_gamma   90.00
#
_symmetry.space_group_name_H-M   'P 1'
#
loop_
_entity.id
_entity.type
_entity.pdbx_description
1 polymer ?
#
loop_
_entity_poly.entity_id
_entity_poly.type
_entity_poly.pdbx_seq_one_letter_code
_entity_poly.pdbx_strand_id
1 'polypeptide(L)'
;MTKYGGRVLHSRRDDMGLIEVVETHGIRSLHFGTPARQSCLCLATPERLELPYLRAMLIGLAFVATPRRILLLGLGGGSLAGFLLAHCRGASIEAVELRPAMIEIAREYFGLPESSRLRIRIADAGEYINVLAARGERDFDLILVDAFDDQGVAPFVMQHDFFSAAATCLAPGGVFSVNLWSAHAESFRAVMRLVKLYFPCAAHALPVMGRGNVIGVGLRSGGPPIRFREALAAAQRLQQSLGIEFTRLLQRLAPPWPR
;
A
#
# COMPACT_ATOMS: atom_id res chain seq x y z
N MET A 1 -21.52 21.84 8.59
CA MET A 1 -20.27 22.55 8.23
C MET A 1 -19.80 22.00 6.90
N THR A 2 -19.39 22.85 5.97
CA THR A 2 -18.85 22.42 4.67
C THR A 2 -17.34 22.69 4.63
N LYS A 3 -16.54 21.75 4.14
CA LYS A 3 -15.09 21.86 4.00
C LYS A 3 -14.65 21.03 2.80
N TYR A 4 -13.62 21.43 2.09
CA TYR A 4 -13.11 20.73 0.88
C TYR A 4 -14.19 20.48 -0.19
N GLY A 5 -15.22 21.36 -0.26
CA GLY A 5 -16.33 21.24 -1.21
C GLY A 5 -17.44 20.26 -0.80
N GLY A 6 -17.40 19.71 0.41
CA GLY A 6 -18.36 18.72 0.89
C GLY A 6 -18.83 18.92 2.32
N ARG A 7 -19.73 18.06 2.78
CA ARG A 7 -20.25 18.01 4.14
C ARG A 7 -19.27 17.28 5.04
N VAL A 8 -18.83 17.90 6.13
CA VAL A 8 -18.03 17.25 7.17
C VAL A 8 -18.92 16.27 7.94
N LEU A 9 -18.59 14.98 7.88
CA LEU A 9 -19.27 13.92 8.62
C LEU A 9 -18.64 13.70 10.00
N HIS A 10 -17.31 13.80 10.06
CA HIS A 10 -16.53 13.61 11.27
C HIS A 10 -15.36 14.59 11.32
N SER A 11 -15.03 15.07 12.50
CA SER A 11 -13.83 15.88 12.74
C SER A 11 -13.32 15.57 14.13
N ARG A 12 -12.07 15.14 14.22
CA ARG A 12 -11.38 14.82 15.48
C ARG A 12 -9.95 15.32 15.40
N ARG A 13 -9.42 15.76 16.52
CA ARG A 13 -8.00 16.09 16.68
C ARG A 13 -7.38 15.13 17.69
N ASP A 14 -6.24 14.57 17.35
CA ASP A 14 -5.36 13.83 18.25
C ASP A 14 -3.97 14.50 18.29
N ASP A 15 -3.00 13.86 18.94
CA ASP A 15 -1.64 14.38 19.10
C ASP A 15 -0.89 14.54 17.76
N MET A 16 -1.34 13.84 16.70
CA MET A 16 -0.79 13.91 15.34
C MET A 16 -1.55 14.87 14.42
N GLY A 17 -2.53 15.62 14.95
CA GLY A 17 -3.24 16.64 14.19
C GLY A 17 -4.69 16.31 13.88
N LEU A 18 -5.25 17.05 12.91
CA LEU A 18 -6.68 16.99 12.59
C LEU A 18 -6.97 15.81 11.64
N ILE A 19 -8.06 15.09 11.94
CA ILE A 19 -8.63 14.05 11.08
C ILE A 19 -10.04 14.49 10.69
N GLU A 20 -10.35 14.52 9.42
CA GLU A 20 -11.68 14.89 8.93
C GLU A 20 -12.18 13.90 7.89
N VAL A 21 -13.45 13.52 8.01
CA VAL A 21 -14.17 12.74 7.00
C VAL A 21 -15.18 13.66 6.34
N VAL A 22 -15.09 13.78 5.02
CA VAL A 22 -15.93 14.68 4.23
C VAL A 22 -16.63 13.89 3.13
N GLU A 23 -17.90 14.20 2.88
CA GLU A 23 -18.69 13.59 1.82
C GLU A 23 -19.14 14.61 0.79
N THR A 24 -18.90 14.32 -0.48
CA THR A 24 -19.24 15.14 -1.62
C THR A 24 -19.73 14.28 -2.77
N HIS A 25 -20.97 14.46 -3.23
CA HIS A 25 -21.55 13.75 -4.38
C HIS A 25 -21.34 12.22 -4.33
N GLY A 26 -21.59 11.60 -3.17
CA GLY A 26 -21.43 10.15 -3.00
C GLY A 26 -19.97 9.66 -2.89
N ILE A 27 -19.02 10.57 -2.81
CA ILE A 27 -17.63 10.27 -2.52
C ILE A 27 -17.30 10.66 -1.08
N ARG A 28 -16.82 9.72 -0.30
CA ARG A 28 -16.34 9.95 1.06
C ARG A 28 -14.83 10.00 1.05
N SER A 29 -14.25 11.02 1.65
CA SER A 29 -12.80 11.27 1.67
C SER A 29 -12.29 11.56 3.07
N LEU A 30 -11.07 11.10 3.33
CA LEU A 30 -10.32 11.34 4.55
C LEU A 30 -9.31 12.45 4.32
N HIS A 31 -9.17 13.36 5.28
CA HIS A 31 -8.25 14.49 5.23
C HIS A 31 -7.53 14.68 6.56
N PHE A 32 -6.27 15.13 6.49
CA PHE A 32 -5.46 15.53 7.65
C PHE A 32 -5.26 17.05 7.65
N GLY A 33 -6.37 17.79 7.85
CA GLY A 33 -6.36 19.24 7.94
C GLY A 33 -6.10 19.97 6.60
N THR A 34 -5.85 19.28 5.52
CA THR A 34 -5.52 19.81 4.18
C THR A 34 -6.49 19.31 3.11
N PRO A 35 -6.59 19.95 1.93
CA PRO A 35 -7.40 19.43 0.82
C PRO A 35 -6.93 18.09 0.25
N ALA A 36 -5.70 17.65 0.56
CA ALA A 36 -5.19 16.35 0.11
C ALA A 36 -6.03 15.20 0.67
N ARG A 37 -6.40 14.26 -0.20
CA ARG A 37 -7.17 13.07 0.17
C ARG A 37 -6.24 11.95 0.58
N GLN A 38 -6.34 11.53 1.83
CA GLN A 38 -5.58 10.41 2.38
C GLN A 38 -6.26 9.07 2.08
N SER A 39 -7.59 9.06 2.04
CA SER A 39 -8.39 7.92 1.60
C SER A 39 -9.64 8.41 0.87
N CYS A 40 -10.20 7.53 0.04
CA CYS A 40 -11.37 7.86 -0.76
C CYS A 40 -12.21 6.59 -0.97
N LEU A 41 -13.54 6.74 -0.82
CA LEU A 41 -14.54 5.69 -1.02
C LEU A 41 -15.68 6.24 -1.87
N CYS A 42 -16.00 5.56 -2.97
CA CYS A 42 -17.25 5.79 -3.70
C CYS A 42 -18.36 4.97 -3.06
N LEU A 43 -19.41 5.62 -2.57
CA LEU A 43 -20.53 4.93 -1.90
C LEU A 43 -21.34 4.03 -2.84
N ALA A 44 -21.34 4.33 -4.13
CA ALA A 44 -22.01 3.51 -5.15
C ALA A 44 -21.24 2.23 -5.52
N THR A 45 -19.91 2.24 -5.32
CA THR A 45 -19.00 1.13 -5.67
C THR A 45 -17.93 0.98 -4.59
N PRO A 46 -18.30 0.66 -3.34
CA PRO A 46 -17.41 0.67 -2.19
C PRO A 46 -16.28 -0.36 -2.28
N GLU A 47 -16.45 -1.38 -3.12
CA GLU A 47 -15.44 -2.41 -3.39
C GLU A 47 -14.31 -1.94 -4.32
N ARG A 48 -14.45 -0.78 -4.98
CA ARG A 48 -13.45 -0.26 -5.92
C ARG A 48 -12.43 0.62 -5.23
N LEU A 49 -11.18 0.49 -5.66
CA LEU A 49 -10.12 1.41 -5.24
C LEU A 49 -10.17 2.69 -6.07
N GLU A 50 -10.65 3.77 -5.47
CA GLU A 50 -10.80 5.07 -6.13
C GLU A 50 -9.45 5.75 -6.41
N LEU A 51 -8.49 5.61 -5.48
CA LEU A 51 -7.19 6.25 -5.62
C LEU A 51 -6.29 5.40 -6.54
N PRO A 52 -5.79 5.98 -7.67
CA PRO A 52 -5.00 5.22 -8.65
C PRO A 52 -3.72 4.60 -8.08
N TYR A 53 -3.10 5.24 -7.08
CA TYR A 53 -1.88 4.73 -6.48
C TYR A 53 -2.11 3.42 -5.70
N LEU A 54 -3.28 3.26 -5.04
CA LEU A 54 -3.63 2.00 -4.37
C LEU A 54 -3.72 0.84 -5.36
N ARG A 55 -4.29 1.10 -6.55
CA ARG A 55 -4.31 0.11 -7.64
C ARG A 55 -2.90 -0.25 -8.11
N ALA A 56 -2.04 0.74 -8.25
CA ALA A 56 -0.65 0.53 -8.65
C ALA A 56 0.16 -0.24 -7.60
N MET A 57 -0.09 -0.03 -6.30
CA MET A 57 0.54 -0.77 -5.21
C MET A 57 0.27 -2.28 -5.28
N LEU A 58 -0.87 -2.68 -5.85
CA LEU A 58 -1.24 -4.09 -6.02
C LEU A 58 -0.50 -4.80 -7.15
N ILE A 59 0.42 -4.13 -7.87
CA ILE A 59 1.16 -4.75 -8.98
C ILE A 59 1.88 -6.05 -8.56
N GLY A 60 2.23 -6.17 -7.28
CA GLY A 60 2.81 -7.37 -6.69
C GLY A 60 1.99 -8.65 -6.93
N LEU A 61 0.66 -8.53 -7.06
CA LEU A 61 -0.22 -9.67 -7.36
C LEU A 61 0.04 -10.29 -8.74
N ALA A 62 0.65 -9.56 -9.67
CA ALA A 62 1.05 -10.13 -10.96
C ALA A 62 2.25 -11.09 -10.84
N PHE A 63 2.99 -11.01 -9.74
CA PHE A 63 4.17 -11.84 -9.44
C PHE A 63 3.87 -12.93 -8.40
N VAL A 64 2.93 -12.66 -7.49
CA VAL A 64 2.48 -13.60 -6.46
C VAL A 64 0.99 -13.88 -6.66
N ALA A 65 0.67 -14.93 -7.43
CA ALA A 65 -0.69 -15.20 -7.87
C ALA A 65 -1.67 -15.54 -6.72
N THR A 66 -1.19 -16.12 -5.64
CA THR A 66 -1.99 -16.54 -4.48
C THR A 66 -1.28 -16.20 -3.17
N PRO A 67 -1.26 -14.91 -2.79
CA PRO A 67 -0.62 -14.53 -1.53
C PRO A 67 -1.35 -15.16 -0.33
N ARG A 68 -0.59 -15.62 0.64
CA ARG A 68 -1.08 -16.20 1.90
C ARG A 68 -0.93 -15.26 3.08
N ARG A 69 0.16 -14.48 3.10
CA ARG A 69 0.43 -13.49 4.16
C ARG A 69 0.76 -12.14 3.54
N ILE A 70 0.03 -11.13 3.96
CA ILE A 70 0.19 -9.75 3.47
C ILE A 70 0.41 -8.84 4.68
N LEU A 71 1.45 -8.01 4.62
CA LEU A 71 1.71 -6.95 5.59
C LEU A 71 1.38 -5.60 4.97
N LEU A 72 0.51 -4.84 5.62
CA LEU A 72 0.20 -3.45 5.29
C LEU A 72 0.83 -2.53 6.35
N LEU A 73 1.71 -1.65 5.94
CA LEU A 73 2.30 -0.61 6.78
C LEU A 73 1.64 0.72 6.44
N GLY A 74 0.69 1.12 7.28
CA GLY A 74 -0.30 2.16 7.06
C GLY A 74 -1.68 1.57 6.70
N LEU A 75 -2.73 2.00 7.41
CA LEU A 75 -4.11 1.57 7.19
C LEU A 75 -4.93 2.63 6.44
N GLY A 76 -4.77 3.89 6.83
CA GLY A 76 -5.62 4.98 6.34
C GLY A 76 -7.11 4.69 6.56
N GLY A 77 -7.96 4.93 5.57
CA GLY A 77 -9.36 4.55 5.59
C GLY A 77 -9.64 3.05 5.39
N GLY A 78 -8.60 2.20 5.34
CA GLY A 78 -8.76 0.75 5.21
C GLY A 78 -9.09 0.26 3.81
N SER A 79 -9.08 1.13 2.79
CA SER A 79 -9.48 0.76 1.42
C SER A 79 -8.66 -0.41 0.86
N LEU A 80 -7.33 -0.39 1.08
CA LEU A 80 -6.45 -1.46 0.61
C LEU A 80 -6.69 -2.77 1.37
N ALA A 81 -6.85 -2.69 2.70
CA ALA A 81 -7.16 -3.86 3.53
C ALA A 81 -8.51 -4.49 3.15
N GLY A 82 -9.55 -3.68 2.99
CA GLY A 82 -10.87 -4.13 2.57
C GLY A 82 -10.86 -4.79 1.19
N PHE A 83 -10.16 -4.18 0.23
CA PHE A 83 -9.99 -4.74 -1.11
C PHE A 83 -9.29 -6.11 -1.08
N LEU A 84 -8.18 -6.22 -0.36
CA LEU A 84 -7.44 -7.48 -0.22
C LEU A 84 -8.25 -8.56 0.49
N LEU A 85 -9.02 -8.22 1.52
CA LEU A 85 -9.95 -9.17 2.17
C LEU A 85 -10.99 -9.73 1.20
N ALA A 86 -11.53 -8.91 0.33
CA ALA A 86 -12.55 -9.31 -0.64
C ALA A 86 -11.97 -10.21 -1.75
N HIS A 87 -10.77 -9.89 -2.23
CA HIS A 87 -10.22 -10.48 -3.45
C HIS A 87 -9.10 -11.51 -3.22
N CYS A 88 -8.35 -11.43 -2.11
CA CYS A 88 -7.33 -12.41 -1.73
C CYS A 88 -7.88 -13.33 -0.63
N ARG A 89 -8.89 -14.16 -0.97
CA ARG A 89 -9.67 -14.94 0.00
C ARG A 89 -8.83 -15.92 0.84
N GLY A 90 -7.69 -16.38 0.32
CA GLY A 90 -6.76 -17.28 1.02
C GLY A 90 -5.72 -16.56 1.88
N ALA A 91 -5.68 -15.22 1.84
CA ALA A 91 -4.67 -14.45 2.55
C ALA A 91 -5.11 -14.08 3.97
N SER A 92 -4.16 -14.13 4.90
CA SER A 92 -4.21 -13.38 6.15
C SER A 92 -3.50 -12.03 5.96
N ILE A 93 -4.10 -10.97 6.50
CA ILE A 93 -3.63 -9.60 6.37
C ILE A 93 -3.28 -9.09 7.76
N GLU A 94 -2.07 -8.60 7.91
CA GLU A 94 -1.63 -7.87 9.09
C GLU A 94 -1.44 -6.42 8.71
N ALA A 95 -2.17 -5.51 9.34
CA ALA A 95 -2.10 -4.07 9.09
C ALA A 95 -1.54 -3.37 10.32
N VAL A 96 -0.62 -2.45 10.11
CA VAL A 96 -0.02 -1.62 11.18
C VAL A 96 -0.46 -0.19 10.97
N GLU A 97 -1.03 0.40 12.01
CA GLU A 97 -1.51 1.77 12.00
C GLU A 97 -1.02 2.50 13.26
N LEU A 98 -0.50 3.70 13.07
CA LEU A 98 0.06 4.48 14.16
C LEU A 98 -1.03 5.15 15.01
N ARG A 99 -2.13 5.59 14.37
CA ARG A 99 -3.19 6.38 14.99
C ARG A 99 -4.40 5.52 15.35
N PRO A 100 -4.69 5.24 16.63
CA PRO A 100 -5.85 4.42 17.02
C PRO A 100 -7.17 4.91 16.44
N ALA A 101 -7.36 6.25 16.35
CA ALA A 101 -8.55 6.87 15.78
C ALA A 101 -8.82 6.44 14.33
N MET A 102 -7.78 6.10 13.56
CA MET A 102 -7.94 5.68 12.18
C MET A 102 -8.66 4.35 12.03
N ILE A 103 -8.52 3.44 13.01
CA ILE A 103 -9.20 2.14 12.99
C ILE A 103 -10.72 2.33 13.15
N GLU A 104 -11.11 3.20 14.09
CA GLU A 104 -12.51 3.56 14.33
C GLU A 104 -13.11 4.20 13.07
N ILE A 105 -12.41 5.19 12.50
CA ILE A 105 -12.82 5.92 11.31
C ILE A 105 -12.92 4.99 10.09
N ALA A 106 -11.95 4.09 9.89
CA ALA A 106 -11.97 3.12 8.79
C ALA A 106 -13.21 2.21 8.86
N ARG A 107 -13.58 1.76 10.05
CA ARG A 107 -14.78 0.93 10.26
C ARG A 107 -16.07 1.71 10.08
N GLU A 108 -16.20 2.85 10.75
CA GLU A 108 -17.44 3.62 10.81
C GLU A 108 -17.75 4.33 9.48
N TYR A 109 -16.73 4.91 8.85
CA TYR A 109 -16.94 5.78 7.68
C TYR A 109 -16.51 5.14 6.35
N PHE A 110 -15.59 4.19 6.35
CA PHE A 110 -15.06 3.60 5.12
C PHE A 110 -15.42 2.12 4.94
N GLY A 111 -16.23 1.57 5.85
CA GLY A 111 -16.76 0.22 5.70
C GLY A 111 -15.71 -0.89 5.82
N LEU A 112 -14.60 -0.64 6.53
CA LEU A 112 -13.60 -1.69 6.78
C LEU A 112 -14.26 -2.82 7.59
N PRO A 113 -14.37 -4.04 7.05
CA PRO A 113 -15.06 -5.12 7.74
C PRO A 113 -14.23 -5.69 8.90
N GLU A 114 -14.91 -6.23 9.90
CA GLU A 114 -14.29 -7.16 10.84
C GLU A 114 -14.08 -8.52 10.17
N SER A 115 -12.89 -9.07 10.35
CA SER A 115 -12.56 -10.37 9.76
C SER A 115 -11.48 -11.06 10.59
N SER A 116 -11.63 -12.39 10.79
CA SER A 116 -10.59 -13.21 11.40
C SER A 116 -9.29 -13.25 10.57
N ARG A 117 -9.37 -12.87 9.29
CA ARG A 117 -8.23 -12.77 8.38
C ARG A 117 -7.52 -11.42 8.42
N LEU A 118 -8.09 -10.41 9.12
CA LEU A 118 -7.48 -9.09 9.28
C LEU A 118 -7.08 -8.87 10.74
N ARG A 119 -5.79 -8.72 10.97
CA ARG A 119 -5.24 -8.31 12.27
C ARG A 119 -4.69 -6.90 12.15
N ILE A 120 -5.22 -5.97 12.95
CA ILE A 120 -4.73 -4.59 13.00
C ILE A 120 -3.88 -4.42 14.27
N ARG A 121 -2.69 -3.81 14.10
CA ARG A 121 -1.76 -3.47 15.16
C ARG A 121 -1.63 -1.98 15.28
N ILE A 122 -1.76 -1.45 16.50
CA ILE A 122 -1.45 -0.06 16.81
C ILE A 122 0.02 -0.01 17.18
N ALA A 123 0.86 0.49 16.26
CA ALA A 123 2.31 0.59 16.45
C ALA A 123 2.93 1.53 15.41
N ASP A 124 4.16 1.98 15.67
CA ASP A 124 5.02 2.51 14.61
C ASP A 124 5.42 1.39 13.64
N ALA A 125 5.22 1.63 12.35
CA ALA A 125 5.42 0.61 11.32
C ALA A 125 6.91 0.25 11.12
N GLY A 126 7.82 1.21 11.29
CA GLY A 126 9.25 0.98 11.22
C GLY A 126 9.76 0.13 12.39
N GLU A 127 9.31 0.43 13.61
CA GLU A 127 9.63 -0.39 14.78
C GLU A 127 9.03 -1.80 14.66
N TYR A 128 7.78 -1.88 14.22
CA TYR A 128 7.06 -3.14 14.11
C TYR A 128 7.75 -4.13 13.16
N ILE A 129 8.15 -3.70 11.96
CA ILE A 129 8.80 -4.59 11.00
C ILE A 129 10.19 -5.04 11.49
N ASN A 130 10.92 -4.18 12.22
CA ASN A 130 12.19 -4.54 12.85
C ASN A 130 12.00 -5.64 13.90
N VAL A 131 10.93 -5.57 14.70
CA VAL A 131 10.57 -6.60 15.67
C VAL A 131 10.21 -7.93 14.96
N LEU A 132 9.46 -7.88 13.87
CA LEU A 132 9.14 -9.07 13.07
C LEU A 132 10.41 -9.73 12.53
N ALA A 133 11.32 -8.96 11.95
CA ALA A 133 12.59 -9.45 11.43
C ALA A 133 13.47 -10.08 12.52
N ALA A 134 13.55 -9.45 13.70
CA ALA A 134 14.29 -9.96 14.86
C ALA A 134 13.71 -11.29 15.40
N ARG A 135 12.38 -11.50 15.25
CA ARG A 135 11.70 -12.76 15.59
C ARG A 135 11.87 -13.85 14.53
N GLY A 136 12.53 -13.54 13.40
CA GLY A 136 12.74 -14.50 12.32
C GLY A 136 11.56 -14.69 11.39
N GLU A 137 10.56 -13.80 11.40
CA GLU A 137 9.46 -13.80 10.43
C GLU A 137 10.00 -13.63 9.01
N ARG A 138 9.61 -14.52 8.07
CA ARG A 138 10.17 -14.58 6.70
C ARG A 138 9.20 -15.08 5.65
N ASP A 139 7.91 -14.88 5.86
CA ASP A 139 6.86 -15.54 5.08
C ASP A 139 5.75 -14.61 4.57
N PHE A 140 6.00 -13.28 4.58
CA PHE A 140 5.10 -12.36 3.90
C PHE A 140 5.30 -12.45 2.39
N ASP A 141 4.23 -12.73 1.67
CA ASP A 141 4.22 -12.74 0.21
C ASP A 141 4.20 -11.32 -0.37
N LEU A 142 3.52 -10.41 0.32
CA LEU A 142 3.45 -8.99 -0.03
C LEU A 142 3.69 -8.14 1.22
N ILE A 143 4.54 -7.12 1.06
CA ILE A 143 4.68 -6.01 2.01
C ILE A 143 4.33 -4.73 1.27
N LEU A 144 3.24 -4.07 1.69
CA LEU A 144 2.73 -2.85 1.09
C LEU A 144 2.87 -1.69 2.07
N VAL A 145 3.59 -0.64 1.67
CA VAL A 145 3.92 0.50 2.52
C VAL A 145 3.21 1.74 2.01
N ASP A 146 2.22 2.20 2.76
CA ASP A 146 1.46 3.42 2.49
C ASP A 146 1.43 4.30 3.76
N ALA A 147 2.61 4.71 4.19
CA ALA A 147 2.83 5.47 5.42
C ALA A 147 3.22 6.91 5.08
N PHE A 148 2.26 7.81 5.27
CA PHE A 148 2.42 9.25 5.06
C PHE A 148 2.00 10.01 6.32
N ASP A 149 2.71 11.10 6.59
CA ASP A 149 2.33 12.14 7.52
C ASP A 149 1.97 13.44 6.77
N ASP A 150 1.83 14.54 7.49
CA ASP A 150 1.55 15.86 6.93
C ASP A 150 2.73 16.47 6.15
N GLN A 151 3.94 15.93 6.31
CA GLN A 151 5.17 16.39 5.68
C GLN A 151 5.60 15.53 4.49
N GLY A 152 5.04 14.33 4.33
CA GLY A 152 5.36 13.43 3.23
C GLY A 152 5.41 11.96 3.62
N VAL A 153 6.34 11.20 3.05
CA VAL A 153 6.55 9.81 3.43
C VAL A 153 7.16 9.72 4.82
N ALA A 154 6.68 8.80 5.64
CA ALA A 154 7.12 8.63 7.02
C ALA A 154 8.64 8.44 7.13
N PRO A 155 9.34 9.04 8.13
CA PRO A 155 10.80 9.05 8.22
C PRO A 155 11.46 7.67 8.18
N PHE A 156 10.83 6.64 8.74
CA PHE A 156 11.38 5.29 8.76
C PHE A 156 11.58 4.71 7.34
N VAL A 157 10.81 5.15 6.35
CA VAL A 157 10.93 4.71 4.95
C VAL A 157 12.25 5.15 4.31
N MET A 158 13.01 6.05 4.94
CA MET A 158 14.35 6.47 4.49
C MET A 158 15.50 5.77 5.21
N GLN A 159 15.21 4.79 6.08
CA GLN A 159 16.21 4.12 6.94
C GLN A 159 16.64 2.77 6.36
N HIS A 160 17.93 2.46 6.46
CA HIS A 160 18.50 1.18 6.04
C HIS A 160 17.90 -0.01 6.79
N ASP A 161 17.70 0.12 8.10
CA ASP A 161 17.19 -0.95 8.97
C ASP A 161 15.77 -1.37 8.56
N PHE A 162 14.92 -0.41 8.18
CA PHE A 162 13.60 -0.69 7.65
C PHE A 162 13.64 -1.58 6.39
N PHE A 163 14.49 -1.26 5.42
CA PHE A 163 14.62 -2.05 4.18
C PHE A 163 15.24 -3.41 4.42
N SER A 164 16.22 -3.50 5.33
CA SER A 164 16.81 -4.75 5.75
C SER A 164 15.76 -5.68 6.39
N ALA A 165 14.95 -5.13 7.29
CA ALA A 165 13.87 -5.86 7.93
C ALA A 165 12.79 -6.26 6.91
N ALA A 166 12.38 -5.37 6.01
CA ALA A 166 11.40 -5.67 4.96
C ALA A 166 11.88 -6.80 4.04
N ALA A 167 13.13 -6.75 3.60
CA ALA A 167 13.73 -7.82 2.79
C ALA A 167 13.82 -9.14 3.57
N THR A 168 14.08 -9.10 4.88
CA THR A 168 14.11 -10.30 5.74
C THR A 168 12.72 -10.91 5.89
N CYS A 169 11.70 -10.10 6.14
CA CYS A 169 10.34 -10.55 6.41
C CYS A 169 9.61 -11.09 5.17
N LEU A 170 10.03 -10.73 3.96
CA LEU A 170 9.45 -11.27 2.74
C LEU A 170 9.78 -12.75 2.56
N ALA A 171 8.85 -13.53 2.05
CA ALA A 171 9.08 -14.88 1.54
C ALA A 171 9.97 -14.83 0.28
N PRO A 172 10.70 -15.92 -0.07
CA PRO A 172 11.38 -16.04 -1.35
C PRO A 172 10.41 -15.80 -2.52
N GLY A 173 10.73 -14.84 -3.41
CA GLY A 173 9.84 -14.39 -4.49
C GLY A 173 8.73 -13.42 -4.06
N GLY A 174 8.68 -13.05 -2.79
CA GLY A 174 7.74 -12.04 -2.28
C GLY A 174 8.03 -10.65 -2.83
N VAL A 175 7.03 -9.78 -2.77
CA VAL A 175 7.07 -8.44 -3.36
C VAL A 175 6.88 -7.35 -2.31
N PHE A 176 7.77 -6.38 -2.36
CA PHE A 176 7.70 -5.12 -1.63
C PHE A 176 7.13 -4.03 -2.53
N SER A 177 6.20 -3.24 -2.04
CA SER A 177 5.66 -2.05 -2.72
C SER A 177 5.60 -0.88 -1.75
N VAL A 178 6.16 0.26 -2.12
CA VAL A 178 6.13 1.49 -1.31
C VAL A 178 5.57 2.66 -2.11
N ASN A 179 4.58 3.35 -1.55
CA ASN A 179 4.05 4.57 -2.11
C ASN A 179 4.99 5.74 -1.81
N LEU A 180 5.39 6.48 -2.85
CA LEU A 180 6.29 7.63 -2.77
C LEU A 180 5.68 8.83 -3.50
N TRP A 181 6.17 10.02 -3.18
CA TRP A 181 5.76 11.26 -3.82
C TRP A 181 6.90 11.85 -4.64
N SER A 182 6.72 11.99 -5.95
CA SER A 182 7.78 12.46 -6.87
C SER A 182 8.16 13.93 -6.69
N ALA A 183 7.28 14.75 -6.11
CA ALA A 183 7.58 16.15 -5.81
C ALA A 183 8.72 16.32 -4.78
N HIS A 184 8.91 15.33 -3.91
CA HIS A 184 10.03 15.28 -2.96
C HIS A 184 11.21 14.48 -3.58
N ALA A 185 11.86 15.07 -4.59
CA ALA A 185 12.84 14.39 -5.44
C ALA A 185 14.04 13.77 -4.68
N GLU A 186 14.48 14.37 -3.59
CA GLU A 186 15.56 13.82 -2.75
C GLU A 186 15.14 12.56 -2.01
N SER A 187 14.01 12.64 -1.28
CA SER A 187 13.45 11.49 -0.57
C SER A 187 13.12 10.35 -1.54
N PHE A 188 12.51 10.66 -2.69
CA PHE A 188 12.25 9.68 -3.74
C PHE A 188 13.53 8.98 -4.20
N ARG A 189 14.59 9.74 -4.55
CA ARG A 189 15.87 9.16 -4.99
C ARG A 189 16.55 8.35 -3.88
N ALA A 190 16.48 8.83 -2.64
CA ALA A 190 17.06 8.11 -1.50
C ALA A 190 16.38 6.76 -1.30
N VAL A 191 15.04 6.74 -1.25
CA VAL A 191 14.25 5.51 -1.10
C VAL A 191 14.47 4.56 -2.26
N MET A 192 14.48 5.03 -3.51
CA MET A 192 14.74 4.15 -4.67
C MET A 192 16.16 3.55 -4.67
N ARG A 193 17.16 4.24 -4.11
CA ARG A 193 18.51 3.62 -3.88
C ARG A 193 18.41 2.47 -2.88
N LEU A 194 17.64 2.63 -1.81
CA LEU A 194 17.43 1.57 -0.81
C LEU A 194 16.64 0.40 -1.40
N VAL A 195 15.58 0.66 -2.16
CA VAL A 195 14.85 -0.41 -2.89
C VAL A 195 15.82 -1.20 -3.75
N LYS A 196 16.68 -0.53 -4.54
CA LYS A 196 17.66 -1.19 -5.40
C LYS A 196 18.74 -1.97 -4.61
N LEU A 197 19.16 -1.46 -3.47
CA LEU A 197 20.15 -2.10 -2.62
C LEU A 197 19.63 -3.39 -1.99
N TYR A 198 18.42 -3.37 -1.45
CA TYR A 198 17.84 -4.49 -0.70
C TYR A 198 17.05 -5.48 -1.57
N PHE A 199 16.67 -5.08 -2.78
CA PHE A 199 15.98 -5.92 -3.78
C PHE A 199 16.75 -5.94 -5.11
N PRO A 200 18.02 -6.45 -5.12
CA PRO A 200 18.89 -6.33 -6.28
C PRO A 200 18.41 -7.11 -7.51
N CYS A 201 17.58 -8.14 -7.32
CA CYS A 201 17.06 -8.97 -8.42
C CYS A 201 16.06 -8.22 -9.30
N ALA A 202 15.22 -7.38 -8.71
CA ALA A 202 14.30 -6.53 -9.44
C ALA A 202 13.86 -5.35 -8.57
N ALA A 203 14.26 -4.15 -8.94
CA ALA A 203 13.86 -2.89 -8.31
C ALA A 203 13.35 -1.93 -9.38
N HIS A 204 12.09 -1.53 -9.28
CA HIS A 204 11.40 -0.73 -10.28
C HIS A 204 10.71 0.47 -9.66
N ALA A 205 10.60 1.55 -10.43
CA ALA A 205 9.72 2.68 -10.14
C ALA A 205 8.53 2.64 -11.08
N LEU A 206 7.31 2.62 -10.53
CA LEU A 206 6.07 2.64 -11.28
C LEU A 206 5.36 3.98 -11.09
N PRO A 207 5.50 4.95 -12.02
CA PRO A 207 4.80 6.22 -11.92
C PRO A 207 3.28 6.06 -12.07
N VAL A 208 2.51 6.72 -11.22
CA VAL A 208 1.04 6.72 -11.28
C VAL A 208 0.55 7.84 -12.19
N MET A 209 -0.24 7.50 -13.22
CA MET A 209 -0.73 8.47 -14.20
C MET A 209 -1.59 9.57 -13.59
N GLY A 210 -1.32 10.81 -13.95
CA GLY A 210 -2.09 11.98 -13.50
C GLY A 210 -1.97 12.28 -12.00
N ARG A 211 -0.95 11.69 -11.33
CA ARG A 211 -0.68 11.88 -9.90
C ARG A 211 0.82 12.06 -9.65
N GLY A 212 1.15 12.67 -8.53
CA GLY A 212 2.55 12.79 -8.09
C GLY A 212 3.11 11.51 -7.46
N ASN A 213 2.29 10.46 -7.34
CA ASN A 213 2.72 9.20 -6.73
C ASN A 213 3.59 8.37 -7.68
N VAL A 214 4.58 7.71 -7.11
CA VAL A 214 5.41 6.68 -7.76
C VAL A 214 5.50 5.50 -6.80
N ILE A 215 5.20 4.30 -7.28
CA ILE A 215 5.34 3.09 -6.47
C ILE A 215 6.74 2.52 -6.68
N GLY A 216 7.53 2.47 -5.61
CA GLY A 216 8.75 1.70 -5.56
C GLY A 216 8.42 0.22 -5.39
N VAL A 217 8.91 -0.63 -6.29
CA VAL A 217 8.64 -2.08 -6.27
C VAL A 217 9.96 -2.82 -6.17
N GLY A 218 10.04 -3.77 -5.24
CA GLY A 218 11.19 -4.65 -5.06
C GLY A 218 10.76 -6.11 -4.99
N LEU A 219 11.50 -7.02 -5.63
CA LEU A 219 11.25 -8.45 -5.58
C LEU A 219 12.37 -9.14 -4.79
N ARG A 220 11.99 -9.96 -3.81
CA ARG A 220 12.96 -10.77 -3.06
C ARG A 220 13.47 -11.93 -3.91
N SER A 221 14.79 -12.15 -3.85
CA SER A 221 15.45 -13.31 -4.47
C SER A 221 15.03 -14.64 -3.85
N GLY A 222 15.33 -15.76 -4.53
CA GLY A 222 15.11 -17.12 -4.03
C GLY A 222 13.72 -17.70 -4.37
N GLY A 223 12.85 -16.92 -5.03
CA GLY A 223 11.62 -17.44 -5.63
C GLY A 223 11.84 -18.05 -7.02
N PRO A 224 10.80 -18.64 -7.61
CA PRO A 224 10.86 -19.11 -8.99
C PRO A 224 11.19 -17.95 -9.92
N PRO A 225 11.95 -18.18 -11.02
CA PRO A 225 12.27 -17.13 -11.97
C PRO A 225 10.98 -16.59 -12.61
N ILE A 226 10.75 -15.29 -12.45
CA ILE A 226 9.57 -14.62 -13.01
C ILE A 226 9.85 -14.31 -14.48
N ARG A 227 9.15 -14.99 -15.38
CA ARG A 227 9.19 -14.68 -16.80
C ARG A 227 8.15 -13.61 -17.10
N PHE A 228 8.53 -12.59 -17.87
CA PHE A 228 7.60 -11.51 -18.25
C PHE A 228 6.29 -12.04 -18.86
N ARG A 229 6.35 -13.10 -19.68
CA ARG A 229 5.16 -13.75 -20.27
C ARG A 229 4.19 -14.26 -19.18
N GLU A 230 4.72 -14.86 -18.11
CA GLU A 230 3.92 -15.40 -17.01
C GLU A 230 3.27 -14.27 -16.19
N ALA A 231 4.06 -13.23 -15.87
CA ALA A 231 3.56 -12.03 -15.21
C ALA A 231 2.50 -11.30 -16.06
N LEU A 232 2.67 -11.26 -17.38
CA LEU A 232 1.69 -10.68 -18.30
C LEU A 232 0.39 -11.47 -18.33
N ALA A 233 0.47 -12.80 -18.39
CA ALA A 233 -0.71 -13.65 -18.33
C ALA A 233 -1.44 -13.53 -16.98
N ALA A 234 -0.70 -13.42 -15.88
CA ALA A 234 -1.28 -13.14 -14.55
C ALA A 234 -1.95 -11.76 -14.51
N ALA A 235 -1.28 -10.72 -15.02
CA ALA A 235 -1.82 -9.37 -15.11
C ALA A 235 -3.14 -9.31 -15.92
N GLN A 236 -3.23 -10.05 -17.04
CA GLN A 236 -4.45 -10.15 -17.84
C GLN A 236 -5.60 -10.77 -17.05
N ARG A 237 -5.35 -11.89 -16.35
CA ARG A 237 -6.37 -12.55 -15.51
C ARG A 237 -6.82 -11.63 -14.37
N LEU A 238 -5.89 -10.99 -13.69
CA LEU A 238 -6.19 -10.04 -12.61
C LEU A 238 -6.99 -8.83 -13.13
N GLN A 239 -6.67 -8.31 -14.30
CA GLN A 239 -7.42 -7.22 -14.92
C GLN A 239 -8.87 -7.61 -15.20
N GLN A 240 -9.12 -8.82 -15.71
CA GLN A 240 -10.48 -9.34 -15.95
C GLN A 240 -11.28 -9.53 -14.65
N SER A 241 -10.62 -10.04 -13.60
CA SER A 241 -11.31 -10.37 -12.35
C SER A 241 -11.47 -9.18 -11.40
N LEU A 242 -10.55 -8.22 -11.41
CA LEU A 242 -10.49 -7.12 -10.44
C LEU A 242 -10.84 -5.75 -11.04
N GLY A 243 -10.92 -5.64 -12.37
CA GLY A 243 -11.19 -4.37 -13.05
C GLY A 243 -10.06 -3.34 -12.91
N ILE A 244 -8.86 -3.76 -12.49
CA ILE A 244 -7.66 -2.92 -12.36
C ILE A 244 -6.77 -3.11 -13.59
N GLU A 245 -6.18 -2.04 -14.09
CA GLU A 245 -5.36 -1.98 -15.30
C GLU A 245 -3.98 -2.66 -15.19
N PHE A 246 -3.93 -3.87 -14.64
CA PHE A 246 -2.68 -4.61 -14.36
C PHE A 246 -1.75 -4.76 -15.56
N THR A 247 -2.30 -5.01 -16.74
CA THR A 247 -1.51 -5.13 -17.98
C THR A 247 -0.75 -3.84 -18.27
N ARG A 248 -1.42 -2.70 -18.14
CA ARG A 248 -0.81 -1.39 -18.34
C ARG A 248 0.20 -1.05 -17.24
N LEU A 249 -0.11 -1.38 -15.98
CA LEU A 249 0.81 -1.21 -14.86
C LEU A 249 2.09 -2.01 -15.08
N LEU A 250 1.97 -3.29 -15.46
CA LEU A 250 3.11 -4.17 -15.73
C LEU A 250 3.99 -3.67 -16.88
N GLN A 251 3.39 -3.19 -17.98
CA GLN A 251 4.13 -2.63 -19.11
C GLN A 251 4.91 -1.36 -18.77
N ARG A 252 4.51 -0.66 -17.72
CA ARG A 252 5.17 0.56 -17.24
C ARG A 252 6.26 0.31 -16.20
N LEU A 253 6.33 -0.89 -15.63
CA LEU A 253 7.50 -1.29 -14.88
C LEU A 253 8.67 -1.39 -15.85
N ALA A 254 9.59 -0.41 -15.80
CA ALA A 254 10.72 -0.34 -16.73
C ALA A 254 11.62 -1.60 -16.64
N PRO A 255 12.10 -2.14 -17.80
CA PRO A 255 13.08 -3.24 -17.81
C PRO A 255 14.42 -2.82 -17.16
N PRO A 256 15.28 -3.76 -16.75
CA PRO A 256 15.27 -5.15 -17.24
C PRO A 256 14.47 -6.09 -16.33
N TRP A 257 13.56 -6.84 -16.95
CA TRP A 257 13.02 -8.03 -16.30
C TRP A 257 14.10 -9.11 -16.23
N PRO A 258 14.17 -9.91 -15.17
CA PRO A 258 15.02 -11.11 -15.17
C PRO A 258 14.66 -11.97 -16.40
N ARG A 259 15.68 -12.33 -17.18
CA ARG A 259 15.52 -13.21 -18.35
C ARG A 259 15.32 -14.64 -17.93
#